data_8558136568e813c475ba81a01e68443b
#
_entry.id   8558136568e813c475ba81a01e68443b
#
_cell.length_a   1.000
_cell.length_b   1.000
_cell.length_c   1.000
_cell.angle_alpha   90.00
_cell.angle_beta   90.00
_cell.angle_gamma   90.00
#
_symmetry.space_group_name_H-M   'P 1'
#
loop_
_entity.id
_entity.type
_entity.pdbx_description
1 polymer ?
#
loop_
_entity_poly.entity_id
_entity_poly.type
_entity_poly.pdbx_seq_one_letter_code
_entity_poly.pdbx_strand_id
1 'polypeptide(L)'
;MKVVIVGANFKNKGAQSMLFTTVATIRRNYPDAKIFFAHYNKSPCLNENFLFDEIYYNKTLFKISSNKITASLPSDVKWCSPQKTLQTIQSADLIIDINGFALGQKWGVKSSLDYLNKIKLARAFNVPIILMPQSFGPFDFGESQKLMDKEISETLTYPQKIFAREYDGLISLRKKYRLENVSLHPDLVLSSSNVKLTDIFKTAPKFSVPKVLPVSCVGVVPNLRSFDRSGRAWQTLQAFYEIINFLLKENKLVYLFRHSIEDITPCRWLKSLFADDERVILWENDFSCFEYDEVCRQFEFLIVGRFHGIVHAYRNNIPCLLMGWAVKYKELAQLMYQSQYIFDLAAPELDMRAIFSAIRDMENNLDLNKKILRERLLQVQQGCTCFSSAQEILDKVAGRRA
;
A
#
# COMPACT_ATOMS: atom_id res chain seq x y z
N MET A 1 10.25 -18.35 17.73
CA MET A 1 9.57 -18.15 16.45
C MET A 1 10.23 -17.02 15.68
N LYS A 2 10.44 -17.17 14.36
CA LYS A 2 11.11 -16.18 13.51
C LYS A 2 10.24 -15.88 12.29
N VAL A 3 9.86 -14.62 12.09
CA VAL A 3 9.05 -14.16 10.97
C VAL A 3 9.82 -13.15 10.13
N VAL A 4 9.81 -13.31 8.82
CA VAL A 4 10.42 -12.36 7.88
C VAL A 4 9.31 -11.66 7.08
N ILE A 5 9.28 -10.35 7.13
CA ILE A 5 8.33 -9.52 6.38
C ILE A 5 9.06 -8.92 5.19
N VAL A 6 8.47 -9.03 3.99
CA VAL A 6 9.01 -8.50 2.73
C VAL A 6 7.98 -7.65 2.02
N GLY A 7 8.41 -6.70 1.19
CA GLY A 7 7.51 -5.99 0.26
C GLY A 7 7.05 -4.61 0.70
N ALA A 8 7.59 -4.06 1.80
CA ALA A 8 7.31 -2.71 2.23
C ALA A 8 8.48 -1.74 2.00
N ASN A 9 8.24 -0.48 2.27
CA ASN A 9 9.26 0.59 2.34
C ASN A 9 8.73 1.77 3.15
N PHE A 10 9.62 2.68 3.56
CA PHE A 10 9.27 3.87 4.34
C PHE A 10 8.98 5.13 3.49
N LYS A 11 9.15 5.05 2.16
CA LYS A 11 8.90 6.18 1.24
C LYS A 11 7.42 6.36 0.93
N ASN A 12 6.62 5.31 1.10
CA ASN A 12 5.20 5.26 0.82
C ASN A 12 4.44 4.94 2.11
N LYS A 13 3.54 5.80 2.53
CA LYS A 13 2.80 5.67 3.81
C LYS A 13 1.94 4.41 3.86
N GLY A 14 1.36 4.00 2.73
CA GLY A 14 0.62 2.74 2.65
C GLY A 14 1.50 1.51 2.86
N ALA A 15 2.70 1.49 2.26
CA ALA A 15 3.65 0.40 2.49
C ALA A 15 4.15 0.39 3.95
N GLN A 16 4.36 1.56 4.55
CA GLN A 16 4.70 1.71 5.96
C GLN A 16 3.56 1.21 6.86
N SER A 17 2.30 1.58 6.55
CA SER A 17 1.12 1.11 7.29
C SER A 17 0.94 -0.39 7.21
N MET A 18 1.13 -1.01 6.04
CA MET A 18 1.07 -2.46 5.89
C MET A 18 2.14 -3.16 6.75
N LEU A 19 3.37 -2.61 6.79
CA LEU A 19 4.44 -3.14 7.64
C LEU A 19 4.04 -3.07 9.12
N PHE A 20 3.64 -1.90 9.58
CA PHE A 20 3.31 -1.69 11.00
C PHE A 20 2.07 -2.47 11.44
N THR A 21 1.06 -2.58 10.58
CA THR A 21 -0.10 -3.45 10.82
C THR A 21 0.32 -4.92 10.98
N THR A 22 1.23 -5.39 10.12
CA THR A 22 1.71 -6.77 10.18
C THR A 22 2.54 -7.02 11.44
N VAL A 23 3.47 -6.12 11.76
CA VAL A 23 4.29 -6.20 12.98
C VAL A 23 3.41 -6.20 14.23
N ALA A 24 2.49 -5.24 14.33
CA ALA A 24 1.58 -5.13 15.48
C ALA A 24 0.72 -6.39 15.67
N THR A 25 0.21 -6.96 14.58
CA THR A 25 -0.62 -8.17 14.66
C THR A 25 0.20 -9.37 15.12
N ILE A 26 1.43 -9.54 14.60
CA ILE A 26 2.31 -10.64 15.02
C ILE A 26 2.71 -10.47 16.48
N ARG A 27 3.12 -9.28 16.92
CA ARG A 27 3.53 -9.00 18.29
C ARG A 27 2.42 -9.26 19.30
N ARG A 28 1.19 -8.90 18.97
CA ARG A 28 0.04 -9.11 19.84
C ARG A 28 -0.23 -10.59 20.10
N ASN A 29 -0.12 -11.40 19.05
CA ASN A 29 -0.40 -12.83 19.13
C ASN A 29 0.83 -13.65 19.59
N TYR A 30 2.03 -13.15 19.31
CA TYR A 30 3.31 -13.82 19.59
C TYR A 30 4.35 -12.80 20.12
N PRO A 31 4.26 -12.40 21.39
CA PRO A 31 5.11 -11.35 21.97
C PRO A 31 6.62 -11.62 21.83
N ASP A 32 7.02 -12.89 21.88
CA ASP A 32 8.43 -13.33 21.80
C ASP A 32 8.90 -13.60 20.37
N ALA A 33 8.07 -13.34 19.34
CA ALA A 33 8.46 -13.56 17.95
C ALA A 33 9.62 -12.64 17.56
N LYS A 34 10.68 -13.20 16.96
CA LYS A 34 11.73 -12.41 16.30
C LYS A 34 11.24 -12.01 14.91
N ILE A 35 10.99 -10.73 14.73
CA ILE A 35 10.48 -10.18 13.46
C ILE A 35 11.62 -9.50 12.73
N PHE A 36 11.78 -9.80 11.45
CA PHE A 36 12.76 -9.20 10.56
C PHE A 36 12.05 -8.54 9.39
N PHE A 37 12.33 -7.28 9.15
CA PHE A 37 11.90 -6.57 7.94
C PHE A 37 13.01 -6.62 6.88
N ALA A 38 12.73 -7.27 5.77
CA ALA A 38 13.65 -7.38 4.65
C ALA A 38 13.35 -6.30 3.59
N HIS A 39 14.26 -5.34 3.42
CA HIS A 39 14.09 -4.23 2.50
C HIS A 39 15.32 -3.99 1.63
N TYR A 40 15.14 -3.22 0.55
CA TYR A 40 16.17 -2.98 -0.47
C TYR A 40 16.92 -1.65 -0.31
N ASN A 41 16.68 -0.91 0.76
CA ASN A 41 17.42 0.33 1.01
C ASN A 41 18.87 0.02 1.36
N LYS A 42 19.80 0.76 0.75
CA LYS A 42 21.24 0.60 1.01
C LYS A 42 21.65 1.09 2.39
N SER A 43 20.87 1.95 3.00
CA SER A 43 20.98 2.36 4.39
C SER A 43 19.84 1.75 5.19
N PRO A 44 20.10 1.30 6.42
CA PRO A 44 19.04 0.85 7.32
C PRO A 44 18.14 2.05 7.66
N CYS A 45 16.91 1.78 8.08
CA CYS A 45 16.05 2.83 8.58
C CYS A 45 16.48 3.32 9.96
N LEU A 46 17.46 2.64 10.56
CA LEU A 46 18.16 2.93 11.83
C LEU A 46 17.27 3.56 12.90
N ASN A 47 16.10 3.00 13.07
CA ASN A 47 15.33 3.36 14.24
C ASN A 47 15.44 2.23 15.26
N GLU A 48 16.43 2.33 16.16
CA GLU A 48 16.64 1.39 17.26
C GLU A 48 15.40 1.22 18.15
N ASN A 49 14.41 2.10 17.95
CA ASN A 49 13.14 2.08 18.66
C ASN A 49 12.13 1.04 18.09
N PHE A 50 12.39 0.42 16.95
CA PHE A 50 11.49 -0.61 16.42
C PHE A 50 11.57 -1.92 17.21
N LEU A 51 10.41 -2.62 17.29
CA LEU A 51 10.31 -3.98 17.83
C LEU A 51 10.57 -5.05 16.77
N PHE A 52 11.27 -4.72 15.70
CA PHE A 52 11.74 -5.63 14.66
C PHE A 52 13.14 -5.24 14.21
N ASP A 53 13.87 -6.24 13.71
CA ASP A 53 15.19 -6.05 13.14
C ASP A 53 15.10 -5.83 11.63
N GLU A 54 16.13 -5.22 11.04
CA GLU A 54 16.22 -5.03 9.59
C GLU A 54 17.27 -5.96 8.98
N ILE A 55 16.95 -6.48 7.79
CA ILE A 55 17.89 -7.18 6.93
C ILE A 55 17.82 -6.62 5.52
N TYR A 56 18.95 -6.63 4.82
CA TYR A 56 18.98 -6.16 3.45
C TYR A 56 18.56 -7.27 2.50
N TYR A 57 17.58 -6.96 1.64
CA TYR A 57 17.12 -7.85 0.60
C TYR A 57 17.04 -7.12 -0.73
N ASN A 58 17.85 -7.53 -1.71
CA ASN A 58 17.75 -7.06 -3.08
C ASN A 58 17.48 -8.27 -4.00
N LYS A 59 16.74 -8.04 -5.06
CA LYS A 59 16.43 -9.00 -6.13
C LYS A 59 17.65 -9.69 -6.74
N THR A 60 18.81 -9.01 -6.75
CA THR A 60 20.09 -9.53 -7.26
C THR A 60 20.93 -10.19 -6.16
N LEU A 61 20.47 -10.19 -4.91
CA LEU A 61 21.21 -10.72 -3.78
C LEU A 61 21.48 -12.22 -3.91
N PHE A 62 20.50 -12.95 -4.45
CA PHE A 62 20.57 -14.39 -4.56
C PHE A 62 20.53 -14.84 -6.03
N LYS A 63 21.53 -15.58 -6.44
CA LYS A 63 21.47 -16.37 -7.67
C LYS A 63 21.08 -17.79 -7.29
N ILE A 64 19.92 -18.22 -7.78
CA ILE A 64 19.42 -19.57 -7.61
C ILE A 64 19.85 -20.36 -8.86
N SER A 65 20.82 -21.23 -8.71
CA SER A 65 21.19 -22.23 -9.72
C SER A 65 20.67 -23.61 -9.25
N SER A 66 20.64 -24.59 -10.15
CA SER A 66 20.07 -25.93 -9.89
C SER A 66 20.59 -26.61 -8.62
N ASN A 67 21.78 -26.26 -8.13
CA ASN A 67 22.42 -26.91 -6.98
C ASN A 67 23.00 -25.96 -5.94
N LYS A 68 22.94 -24.64 -6.13
CA LYS A 68 23.54 -23.66 -5.18
C LYS A 68 22.78 -22.35 -5.18
N ILE A 69 22.59 -21.81 -3.97
CA ILE A 69 22.14 -20.44 -3.77
C ILE A 69 23.38 -19.64 -3.35
N THR A 70 23.77 -18.69 -4.21
CA THR A 70 24.86 -17.77 -3.91
C THR A 70 24.30 -16.41 -3.56
N ALA A 71 24.83 -15.80 -2.51
CA ALA A 71 24.44 -14.46 -2.05
C ALA A 71 25.60 -13.48 -2.25
N SER A 72 25.31 -12.33 -2.84
CA SER A 72 26.26 -11.23 -2.97
C SER A 72 25.59 -9.90 -2.63
N LEU A 73 26.27 -9.05 -1.85
CA LEU A 73 25.81 -7.70 -1.59
C LEU A 73 26.50 -6.69 -2.51
N PRO A 74 25.80 -5.61 -2.87
CA PRO A 74 26.46 -4.43 -3.42
C PRO A 74 27.54 -3.95 -2.43
N SER A 75 28.69 -3.50 -2.95
CA SER A 75 29.84 -3.07 -2.16
C SER A 75 29.56 -1.89 -1.20
N ASP A 76 28.50 -1.14 -1.48
CA ASP A 76 28.06 0.01 -0.70
C ASP A 76 27.09 -0.35 0.46
N VAL A 77 26.67 -1.61 0.59
CA VAL A 77 25.87 -2.10 1.71
C VAL A 77 26.76 -2.70 2.78
N LYS A 78 27.10 -1.91 3.81
CA LYS A 78 28.02 -2.30 4.90
C LYS A 78 27.30 -2.75 6.19
N TRP A 79 26.01 -2.44 6.33
CA TRP A 79 25.25 -2.65 7.59
C TRP A 79 24.66 -4.07 7.74
N CYS A 80 24.61 -4.83 6.67
CA CYS A 80 24.07 -6.19 6.68
C CYS A 80 24.93 -7.10 5.80
N SER A 81 25.35 -8.26 6.32
CA SER A 81 26.08 -9.24 5.50
C SER A 81 25.12 -10.10 4.68
N PRO A 82 25.53 -10.62 3.51
CA PRO A 82 24.74 -11.57 2.71
C PRO A 82 24.42 -12.82 3.52
N GLN A 83 25.37 -13.29 4.33
CA GLN A 83 25.23 -14.46 5.19
C GLN A 83 24.15 -14.24 6.25
N LYS A 84 24.10 -13.07 6.89
CA LYS A 84 23.06 -12.73 7.87
C LYS A 84 21.68 -12.80 7.22
N THR A 85 21.49 -12.21 6.04
CA THR A 85 20.22 -12.25 5.31
C THR A 85 19.83 -13.68 4.93
N LEU A 86 20.80 -14.44 4.36
CA LEU A 86 20.57 -15.82 3.94
C LEU A 86 20.16 -16.70 5.13
N GLN A 87 20.90 -16.67 6.21
CA GLN A 87 20.63 -17.43 7.44
C GLN A 87 19.28 -17.03 8.06
N THR A 88 18.94 -15.73 8.04
CA THR A 88 17.67 -15.24 8.57
C THR A 88 16.49 -15.77 7.76
N ILE A 89 16.55 -15.71 6.43
CA ILE A 89 15.50 -16.23 5.56
C ILE A 89 15.42 -17.76 5.67
N GLN A 90 16.54 -18.47 5.63
CA GLN A 90 16.60 -19.94 5.69
C GLN A 90 16.04 -20.49 7.01
N SER A 91 16.23 -19.77 8.12
CA SER A 91 15.76 -20.17 9.45
C SER A 91 14.42 -19.53 9.84
N ALA A 92 13.72 -18.88 8.90
CA ALA A 92 12.42 -18.30 9.18
C ALA A 92 11.35 -19.41 9.29
N ASP A 93 10.44 -19.22 10.22
CA ASP A 93 9.26 -20.09 10.39
C ASP A 93 8.13 -19.69 9.42
N LEU A 94 8.11 -18.42 8.99
CA LEU A 94 7.17 -17.88 8.03
C LEU A 94 7.75 -16.64 7.34
N ILE A 95 7.53 -16.53 6.04
CA ILE A 95 7.71 -15.28 5.28
C ILE A 95 6.33 -14.69 4.99
N ILE A 96 6.16 -13.40 5.27
CA ILE A 96 4.94 -12.64 4.97
C ILE A 96 5.26 -11.58 3.93
N ASP A 97 4.69 -11.73 2.73
CA ASP A 97 4.83 -10.75 1.65
C ASP A 97 3.67 -9.76 1.72
N ILE A 98 3.99 -8.49 1.94
CA ILE A 98 3.03 -7.39 2.04
C ILE A 98 3.14 -6.39 0.88
N ASN A 99 3.54 -6.84 -0.30
CA ASN A 99 3.51 -5.98 -1.48
C ASN A 99 2.08 -5.51 -1.76
N GLY A 100 1.90 -4.23 -2.05
CA GLY A 100 0.58 -3.71 -2.42
C GLY A 100 0.22 -3.99 -3.88
N PHE A 101 1.20 -4.02 -4.78
CA PHE A 101 1.06 -4.33 -6.20
C PHE A 101 2.46 -4.52 -6.80
N ALA A 102 2.84 -5.74 -7.14
CA ALA A 102 4.19 -6.05 -7.62
C ALA A 102 4.22 -7.02 -8.80
N LEU A 103 3.11 -7.69 -9.13
CA LEU A 103 3.02 -8.67 -10.21
C LEU A 103 1.94 -8.27 -11.22
N GLY A 104 2.36 -8.00 -12.46
CA GLY A 104 1.47 -7.65 -13.58
C GLY A 104 2.17 -6.83 -14.66
N GLN A 105 1.49 -6.66 -15.79
CA GLN A 105 1.98 -5.96 -16.99
C GLN A 105 2.58 -4.57 -16.69
N LYS A 106 1.93 -3.80 -15.80
CA LYS A 106 2.36 -2.42 -15.48
C LYS A 106 3.76 -2.34 -14.84
N TRP A 107 4.30 -3.45 -14.34
CA TRP A 107 5.65 -3.55 -13.79
C TRP A 107 6.65 -4.10 -14.78
N GLY A 108 6.17 -4.69 -15.88
CA GLY A 108 6.97 -5.34 -16.91
C GLY A 108 7.52 -6.71 -16.48
N VAL A 109 8.10 -7.40 -17.43
CA VAL A 109 8.62 -8.78 -17.27
C VAL A 109 9.67 -8.86 -16.17
N LYS A 110 10.70 -7.98 -16.23
CA LYS A 110 11.83 -8.02 -15.30
C LYS A 110 11.39 -7.89 -13.85
N SER A 111 10.56 -6.87 -13.53
CA SER A 111 10.10 -6.66 -12.15
C SER A 111 9.17 -7.77 -11.67
N SER A 112 8.36 -8.32 -12.56
CA SER A 112 7.49 -9.47 -12.25
C SER A 112 8.30 -10.74 -11.96
N LEU A 113 9.36 -11.03 -12.74
CA LEU A 113 10.28 -12.12 -12.44
C LEU A 113 11.03 -11.92 -11.12
N ASP A 114 11.48 -10.70 -10.85
CA ASP A 114 12.12 -10.34 -9.57
C ASP A 114 11.17 -10.57 -8.37
N TYR A 115 9.88 -10.27 -8.55
CA TYR A 115 8.86 -10.58 -7.55
C TYR A 115 8.72 -12.09 -7.32
N LEU A 116 8.63 -12.88 -8.38
CA LEU A 116 8.51 -14.35 -8.30
C LEU A 116 9.77 -15.00 -7.70
N ASN A 117 10.95 -14.43 -7.89
CA ASN A 117 12.19 -14.97 -7.33
C ASN A 117 12.20 -15.00 -5.80
N LYS A 118 11.47 -14.14 -5.09
CA LYS A 118 11.32 -14.21 -3.64
C LYS A 118 10.60 -15.48 -3.21
N ILE A 119 9.57 -15.87 -3.96
CA ILE A 119 8.78 -17.06 -3.70
C ILE A 119 9.62 -18.31 -4.01
N LYS A 120 10.38 -18.28 -5.11
CA LYS A 120 11.33 -19.37 -5.45
C LYS A 120 12.40 -19.54 -4.38
N LEU A 121 12.90 -18.47 -3.78
CA LEU A 121 13.84 -18.53 -2.68
C LEU A 121 13.21 -19.18 -1.43
N ALA A 122 11.99 -18.79 -1.08
CA ALA A 122 11.24 -19.42 0.01
C ALA A 122 11.07 -20.93 -0.23
N ARG A 123 10.69 -21.33 -1.45
CA ARG A 123 10.58 -22.74 -1.86
C ARG A 123 11.92 -23.49 -1.73
N ALA A 124 13.02 -22.89 -2.18
CA ALA A 124 14.34 -23.52 -2.14
C ALA A 124 14.83 -23.81 -0.71
N PHE A 125 14.34 -23.04 0.27
CA PHE A 125 14.63 -23.25 1.69
C PHE A 125 13.51 -23.98 2.44
N ASN A 126 12.44 -24.42 1.76
CA ASN A 126 11.25 -25.00 2.38
C ASN A 126 10.61 -24.11 3.45
N VAL A 127 10.73 -22.78 3.32
CA VAL A 127 10.11 -21.81 4.23
C VAL A 127 8.73 -21.46 3.74
N PRO A 128 7.67 -21.63 4.54
CA PRO A 128 6.33 -21.24 4.14
C PRO A 128 6.24 -19.73 3.89
N ILE A 129 5.48 -19.34 2.86
CA ILE A 129 5.23 -17.94 2.52
C ILE A 129 3.75 -17.71 2.31
N ILE A 130 3.26 -16.55 2.80
CA ILE A 130 1.91 -16.04 2.56
C ILE A 130 2.03 -14.72 1.81
N LEU A 131 1.21 -14.56 0.77
CA LEU A 131 1.06 -13.31 0.06
C LEU A 131 -0.18 -12.59 0.61
N MET A 132 0.04 -11.52 1.38
CA MET A 132 -1.03 -10.71 2.00
C MET A 132 -1.78 -9.89 0.93
N PRO A 133 -2.92 -9.27 1.26
CA PRO A 133 -3.77 -8.62 0.28
C PRO A 133 -3.03 -7.64 -0.63
N GLN A 134 -2.97 -7.98 -1.92
CA GLN A 134 -2.29 -7.18 -2.95
C GLN A 134 -2.99 -7.26 -4.29
N SER A 135 -2.75 -6.29 -5.15
CA SER A 135 -3.25 -6.26 -6.52
C SER A 135 -2.46 -7.22 -7.41
N PHE A 136 -3.14 -7.91 -8.33
CA PHE A 136 -2.56 -8.79 -9.32
C PHE A 136 -3.05 -8.47 -10.73
N GLY A 137 -2.15 -8.48 -11.70
CA GLY A 137 -2.48 -8.29 -13.11
C GLY A 137 -2.63 -6.81 -13.52
N PRO A 138 -3.13 -6.50 -14.72
CA PRO A 138 -3.38 -7.44 -15.81
C PRO A 138 -2.12 -8.25 -16.19
N PHE A 139 -2.36 -9.47 -16.71
CA PHE A 139 -1.29 -10.41 -17.09
C PHE A 139 -1.18 -10.50 -18.61
N ASP A 140 -0.90 -9.38 -19.24
CA ASP A 140 -0.56 -9.26 -20.65
C ASP A 140 0.90 -8.82 -20.77
N PHE A 141 1.78 -9.74 -21.15
CA PHE A 141 3.21 -9.53 -21.24
C PHE A 141 3.73 -9.55 -22.69
N GLY A 142 2.82 -9.45 -23.68
CA GLY A 142 3.16 -9.44 -25.09
C GLY A 142 3.98 -10.66 -25.52
N GLU A 143 5.11 -10.44 -26.18
CA GLU A 143 6.02 -11.51 -26.66
C GLU A 143 6.52 -12.43 -25.53
N SER A 144 6.60 -11.94 -24.30
CA SER A 144 7.04 -12.71 -23.13
C SER A 144 5.92 -13.50 -22.47
N GLN A 145 4.70 -13.55 -23.06
CA GLN A 145 3.53 -14.14 -22.46
C GLN A 145 3.73 -15.61 -22.04
N LYS A 146 4.27 -16.44 -22.94
CA LYS A 146 4.53 -17.87 -22.65
C LYS A 146 5.48 -18.09 -21.48
N LEU A 147 6.55 -17.28 -21.43
CA LEU A 147 7.52 -17.30 -20.33
C LEU A 147 6.82 -16.95 -19.01
N MET A 148 6.10 -15.81 -19.01
CA MET A 148 5.47 -15.32 -17.80
C MET A 148 4.34 -16.23 -17.32
N ASP A 149 3.55 -16.80 -18.20
CA ASP A 149 2.49 -17.74 -17.83
C ASP A 149 3.07 -19.00 -17.16
N LYS A 150 4.18 -19.53 -17.67
CA LYS A 150 4.91 -20.63 -17.04
C LYS A 150 5.43 -20.23 -15.66
N GLU A 151 6.16 -19.12 -15.58
CA GLU A 151 6.77 -18.63 -14.35
C GLU A 151 5.74 -18.36 -13.24
N ILE A 152 4.60 -17.78 -13.60
CA ILE A 152 3.51 -17.48 -12.66
C ILE A 152 2.83 -18.76 -12.20
N SER A 153 2.42 -19.65 -13.12
CA SER A 153 1.70 -20.89 -12.79
C SER A 153 2.54 -21.82 -11.91
N GLU A 154 3.83 -21.97 -12.21
CA GLU A 154 4.72 -22.85 -11.44
C GLU A 154 5.09 -22.24 -10.07
N THR A 155 5.27 -20.92 -9.99
CA THR A 155 5.76 -20.27 -8.77
C THR A 155 4.64 -20.04 -7.76
N LEU A 156 3.46 -19.59 -8.21
CA LEU A 156 2.36 -19.24 -7.31
C LEU A 156 1.60 -20.44 -6.73
N THR A 157 1.96 -21.67 -7.09
CA THR A 157 1.49 -22.87 -6.38
C THR A 157 2.14 -23.05 -5.01
N TYR A 158 3.31 -22.44 -4.77
CA TYR A 158 4.07 -22.64 -3.53
C TYR A 158 3.53 -21.86 -2.32
N PRO A 159 3.11 -20.58 -2.42
CA PRO A 159 2.57 -19.88 -1.27
C PRO A 159 1.44 -20.65 -0.60
N GLN A 160 1.44 -20.69 0.74
CA GLN A 160 0.39 -21.37 1.52
C GLN A 160 -0.97 -20.70 1.30
N LYS A 161 -0.97 -19.39 1.10
CA LYS A 161 -2.15 -18.59 0.80
C LYS A 161 -1.76 -17.35 0.00
N ILE A 162 -2.63 -16.97 -0.92
CA ILE A 162 -2.54 -15.75 -1.72
C ILE A 162 -3.83 -14.98 -1.51
N PHE A 163 -3.74 -13.73 -1.10
CA PHE A 163 -4.89 -12.84 -0.98
C PHE A 163 -4.88 -11.82 -2.12
N ALA A 164 -5.80 -11.99 -3.07
CA ALA A 164 -6.06 -10.97 -4.08
C ALA A 164 -6.91 -9.87 -3.45
N ARG A 165 -6.54 -8.61 -3.66
CA ARG A 165 -7.25 -7.46 -3.12
C ARG A 165 -8.44 -7.06 -3.97
N GLU A 166 -8.38 -7.34 -5.25
CA GLU A 166 -9.42 -7.05 -6.24
C GLU A 166 -9.97 -8.34 -6.86
N TYR A 167 -11.24 -8.28 -7.26
CA TYR A 167 -11.94 -9.40 -7.88
C TYR A 167 -11.31 -9.81 -9.22
N ASP A 168 -10.87 -8.84 -10.02
CA ASP A 168 -10.19 -9.09 -11.30
C ASP A 168 -8.90 -9.90 -11.10
N GLY A 169 -8.13 -9.57 -10.06
CA GLY A 169 -6.93 -10.30 -9.68
C GLY A 169 -7.23 -11.74 -9.26
N LEU A 170 -8.26 -11.93 -8.42
CA LEU A 170 -8.73 -13.25 -8.01
C LEU A 170 -9.13 -14.12 -9.22
N ILE A 171 -9.96 -13.58 -10.11
CA ILE A 171 -10.45 -14.31 -11.30
C ILE A 171 -9.28 -14.68 -12.21
N SER A 172 -8.36 -13.75 -12.45
CA SER A 172 -7.19 -14.00 -13.28
C SER A 172 -6.33 -15.12 -12.71
N LEU A 173 -6.04 -15.10 -11.41
CA LEU A 173 -5.23 -16.15 -10.76
C LEU A 173 -5.93 -17.50 -10.76
N ARG A 174 -7.24 -17.54 -10.48
CA ARG A 174 -8.01 -18.79 -10.46
C ARG A 174 -8.29 -19.37 -11.84
N LYS A 175 -8.75 -18.55 -12.80
CA LYS A 175 -9.17 -19.04 -14.12
C LYS A 175 -7.99 -19.23 -15.07
N LYS A 176 -7.07 -18.25 -15.16
CA LYS A 176 -5.94 -18.32 -16.10
C LYS A 176 -4.86 -19.26 -15.60
N TYR A 177 -4.49 -19.18 -14.30
CA TYR A 177 -3.38 -19.96 -13.72
C TYR A 177 -3.84 -21.16 -12.89
N ARG A 178 -5.15 -21.40 -12.75
CA ARG A 178 -5.76 -22.55 -12.03
C ARG A 178 -5.26 -22.69 -10.59
N LEU A 179 -5.03 -21.56 -9.91
CA LEU A 179 -4.54 -21.56 -8.54
C LEU A 179 -5.71 -21.74 -7.55
N GLU A 180 -5.61 -22.70 -6.65
CA GLU A 180 -6.62 -22.98 -5.62
C GLU A 180 -6.33 -22.26 -4.28
N ASN A 181 -5.07 -21.89 -4.05
CA ASN A 181 -4.61 -21.22 -2.82
C ASN A 181 -4.90 -19.72 -2.79
N VAL A 182 -5.80 -19.20 -3.64
CA VAL A 182 -6.14 -17.79 -3.77
C VAL A 182 -7.49 -17.47 -3.15
N SER A 183 -7.58 -16.40 -2.39
CA SER A 183 -8.83 -15.85 -1.83
C SER A 183 -8.93 -14.35 -2.07
N LEU A 184 -10.15 -13.82 -2.14
CA LEU A 184 -10.38 -12.38 -2.12
C LEU A 184 -10.29 -11.87 -0.68
N HIS A 185 -9.62 -10.74 -0.49
CA HIS A 185 -9.56 -10.08 0.82
C HIS A 185 -9.36 -8.58 0.64
N PRO A 186 -10.06 -7.72 1.41
CA PRO A 186 -9.86 -6.28 1.37
C PRO A 186 -8.41 -5.88 1.66
N ASP A 187 -8.08 -4.61 1.39
CA ASP A 187 -6.76 -4.06 1.72
C ASP A 187 -6.39 -4.31 3.18
N LEU A 188 -5.13 -4.68 3.42
CA LEU A 188 -4.62 -5.06 4.73
C LEU A 188 -4.77 -3.94 5.78
N VAL A 189 -4.52 -2.70 5.38
CA VAL A 189 -4.61 -1.53 6.28
C VAL A 189 -6.06 -1.18 6.57
N LEU A 190 -6.93 -1.29 5.56
CA LEU A 190 -8.36 -1.02 5.71
C LEU A 190 -9.05 -2.05 6.61
N SER A 191 -8.71 -3.33 6.42
CA SER A 191 -9.35 -4.45 7.15
C SER A 191 -8.82 -4.66 8.56
N SER A 192 -7.74 -3.99 8.94
CA SER A 192 -7.13 -4.14 10.27
C SER A 192 -7.56 -3.04 11.21
N SER A 193 -7.94 -3.44 12.42
CA SER A 193 -8.25 -2.53 13.52
C SER A 193 -7.14 -2.49 14.56
N ASN A 194 -7.06 -1.40 15.33
CA ASN A 194 -6.29 -1.32 16.57
C ASN A 194 -4.78 -1.61 16.47
N VAL A 195 -4.09 -0.91 15.59
CA VAL A 195 -2.61 -0.88 15.59
C VAL A 195 -2.15 0.00 16.77
N LYS A 196 -1.57 -0.60 17.81
CA LYS A 196 -1.01 0.13 18.94
C LYS A 196 0.48 0.45 18.67
N LEU A 197 0.90 1.66 19.01
CA LEU A 197 2.30 2.06 18.85
C LEU A 197 3.24 1.19 19.68
N THR A 198 2.81 0.74 20.86
CA THR A 198 3.57 -0.17 21.75
C THR A 198 3.79 -1.56 21.16
N ASP A 199 3.03 -1.95 20.13
CA ASP A 199 3.24 -3.22 19.41
C ASP A 199 4.31 -3.09 18.30
N ILE A 200 4.76 -1.84 18.01
CA ILE A 200 5.70 -1.52 16.93
C ILE A 200 6.99 -0.92 17.47
N PHE A 201 6.88 -0.07 18.48
CA PHE A 201 7.98 0.71 19.03
C PHE A 201 8.28 0.32 20.48
N LYS A 202 9.55 0.28 20.85
CA LYS A 202 10.00 0.12 22.27
C LYS A 202 9.53 1.29 23.13
N THR A 203 9.55 2.50 22.56
CA THR A 203 8.99 3.72 23.14
C THR A 203 8.08 4.39 22.13
N ALA A 204 6.83 4.63 22.49
CA ALA A 204 5.88 5.25 21.58
C ALA A 204 6.37 6.64 21.14
N PRO A 205 6.51 6.89 19.81
CA PRO A 205 6.91 8.19 19.31
C PRO A 205 5.84 9.24 19.60
N LYS A 206 6.27 10.48 19.83
CA LYS A 206 5.38 11.63 19.89
C LYS A 206 5.26 12.19 18.48
N PHE A 207 4.03 12.37 18.02
CA PHE A 207 3.73 12.95 16.72
C PHE A 207 3.38 14.43 16.88
N SER A 208 3.85 15.24 15.93
CA SER A 208 3.49 16.66 15.84
C SER A 208 3.12 16.94 14.39
N VAL A 209 1.84 17.19 14.16
CA VAL A 209 1.33 17.56 12.82
C VAL A 209 0.91 19.02 12.80
N PRO A 210 1.11 19.73 11.69
CA PRO A 210 0.57 21.07 11.52
C PRO A 210 -0.96 21.03 11.64
N LYS A 211 -1.54 22.10 12.14
CA LYS A 211 -2.99 22.22 12.25
C LYS A 211 -3.54 23.03 11.08
N VAL A 212 -4.69 22.63 10.58
CA VAL A 212 -5.47 23.46 9.66
C VAL A 212 -6.05 24.66 10.38
N LEU A 213 -6.33 25.73 9.65
CA LEU A 213 -7.08 26.86 10.18
C LEU A 213 -8.51 26.42 10.53
N PRO A 214 -9.15 27.02 11.55
CA PRO A 214 -10.49 26.66 12.03
C PRO A 214 -11.60 27.17 11.08
N VAL A 215 -11.48 26.85 9.80
CA VAL A 215 -12.40 27.20 8.72
C VAL A 215 -12.60 25.98 7.82
N SER A 216 -13.51 26.06 6.89
CA SER A 216 -13.79 24.96 5.95
C SER A 216 -12.55 24.61 5.10
N CYS A 217 -11.99 23.43 5.34
CA CYS A 217 -10.73 22.99 4.76
C CYS A 217 -10.87 21.67 3.98
N VAL A 218 -10.24 21.62 2.82
CA VAL A 218 -10.17 20.42 1.97
C VAL A 218 -8.71 20.05 1.72
N GLY A 219 -8.38 18.78 1.91
CA GLY A 219 -7.06 18.26 1.59
C GLY A 219 -6.99 17.72 0.17
N VAL A 220 -5.94 18.05 -0.58
CA VAL A 220 -5.69 17.58 -1.94
C VAL A 220 -4.39 16.81 -1.97
N VAL A 221 -4.47 15.52 -2.34
CA VAL A 221 -3.37 14.57 -2.34
C VAL A 221 -3.15 14.03 -3.75
N PRO A 222 -2.44 14.75 -4.61
CA PRO A 222 -2.15 14.29 -5.96
C PRO A 222 -1.20 13.11 -5.94
N ASN A 223 -1.15 12.36 -7.04
CA ASN A 223 -0.30 11.19 -7.20
C ASN A 223 0.56 11.33 -8.45
N LEU A 224 1.86 11.44 -8.31
CA LEU A 224 2.77 11.54 -9.46
C LEU A 224 2.54 10.42 -10.49
N ARG A 225 2.20 9.21 -10.02
CA ARG A 225 1.92 8.08 -10.92
C ARG A 225 0.65 8.26 -11.76
N SER A 226 -0.28 9.10 -11.34
CA SER A 226 -1.45 9.44 -12.17
C SER A 226 -1.03 10.25 -13.40
N PHE A 227 -0.03 11.09 -13.29
CA PHE A 227 0.51 11.86 -14.42
C PHE A 227 1.27 10.97 -15.40
N ASP A 228 2.11 10.06 -14.88
CA ASP A 228 2.92 9.17 -15.71
C ASP A 228 2.10 8.08 -16.41
N ARG A 229 1.08 7.51 -15.73
CA ARG A 229 0.44 6.24 -16.12
C ARG A 229 -0.98 6.39 -16.66
N SER A 230 -1.59 7.55 -16.53
CA SER A 230 -2.85 7.85 -17.22
C SER A 230 -2.64 8.01 -18.74
N GLY A 231 -1.41 8.34 -19.17
CA GLY A 231 -1.11 8.79 -20.52
C GLY A 231 -1.64 10.21 -20.80
N ARG A 232 -2.10 10.92 -19.77
CA ARG A 232 -2.82 12.21 -19.85
C ARG A 232 -2.33 13.20 -18.79
N ALA A 233 -1.01 13.39 -18.72
CA ALA A 233 -0.40 14.23 -17.69
C ALA A 233 -0.98 15.64 -17.63
N TRP A 234 -1.16 16.26 -18.80
CA TRP A 234 -1.73 17.61 -18.90
C TRP A 234 -3.19 17.68 -18.44
N GLN A 235 -4.03 16.77 -18.91
CA GLN A 235 -5.43 16.69 -18.48
C GLN A 235 -5.57 16.43 -16.98
N THR A 236 -4.67 15.60 -16.43
CA THR A 236 -4.62 15.35 -14.99
C THR A 236 -4.30 16.63 -14.22
N LEU A 237 -3.30 17.41 -14.68
CA LEU A 237 -2.95 18.67 -14.05
C LEU A 237 -4.09 19.69 -14.14
N GLN A 238 -4.69 19.81 -15.32
CA GLN A 238 -5.84 20.69 -15.56
C GLN A 238 -7.03 20.31 -14.66
N ALA A 239 -7.34 19.03 -14.51
CA ALA A 239 -8.43 18.58 -13.66
C ALA A 239 -8.20 19.01 -12.19
N PHE A 240 -7.01 18.80 -11.63
CA PHE A 240 -6.69 19.25 -10.28
C PHE A 240 -6.73 20.79 -10.16
N TYR A 241 -6.25 21.50 -11.18
CA TYR A 241 -6.32 22.97 -11.22
C TYR A 241 -7.78 23.47 -11.19
N GLU A 242 -8.65 22.91 -12.02
CA GLU A 242 -10.08 23.28 -12.06
C GLU A 242 -10.80 22.92 -10.76
N ILE A 243 -10.48 21.76 -10.15
CA ILE A 243 -11.02 21.36 -8.85
C ILE A 243 -10.62 22.37 -7.77
N ILE A 244 -9.35 22.76 -7.70
CA ILE A 244 -8.87 23.75 -6.73
C ILE A 244 -9.58 25.09 -6.94
N ASN A 245 -9.67 25.59 -8.18
CA ASN A 245 -10.41 26.82 -8.48
C ASN A 245 -11.88 26.74 -8.06
N PHE A 246 -12.52 25.58 -8.26
CA PHE A 246 -13.89 25.37 -7.82
C PHE A 246 -14.00 25.48 -6.29
N LEU A 247 -13.12 24.80 -5.54
CA LEU A 247 -13.08 24.85 -4.07
C LEU A 247 -12.84 26.28 -3.54
N LEU A 248 -11.96 27.06 -4.19
CA LEU A 248 -11.71 28.44 -3.83
C LEU A 248 -12.94 29.35 -4.06
N LYS A 249 -13.74 29.08 -5.11
CA LYS A 249 -15.02 29.77 -5.36
C LYS A 249 -16.08 29.41 -4.31
N GLU A 250 -16.03 28.21 -3.76
CA GLU A 250 -16.89 27.78 -2.63
C GLU A 250 -16.30 28.18 -1.26
N ASN A 251 -15.34 29.16 -1.25
CA ASN A 251 -14.69 29.71 -0.05
C ASN A 251 -13.95 28.68 0.82
N LYS A 252 -13.43 27.61 0.25
CA LYS A 252 -12.61 26.62 0.98
C LYS A 252 -11.14 27.04 1.03
N LEU A 253 -10.46 26.64 2.11
CA LEU A 253 -9.00 26.55 2.13
C LEU A 253 -8.57 25.20 1.58
N VAL A 254 -7.56 25.20 0.73
CA VAL A 254 -7.04 24.00 0.08
C VAL A 254 -5.63 23.70 0.58
N TYR A 255 -5.44 22.53 1.17
CA TYR A 255 -4.14 22.07 1.63
C TYR A 255 -3.61 20.98 0.70
N LEU A 256 -2.45 21.24 0.08
CA LEU A 256 -1.72 20.32 -0.76
C LEU A 256 -0.71 19.57 0.10
N PHE A 257 -0.75 18.23 0.11
CA PHE A 257 0.23 17.41 0.81
C PHE A 257 0.42 16.05 0.15
N ARG A 258 1.57 15.44 0.42
CA ARG A 258 1.98 14.19 -0.21
C ARG A 258 1.62 12.97 0.61
N HIS A 259 1.30 11.86 -0.08
CA HIS A 259 1.19 10.53 0.52
C HIS A 259 2.48 9.71 0.34
N SER A 260 3.19 9.88 -0.77
CA SER A 260 4.47 9.23 -1.07
C SER A 260 5.52 10.31 -1.30
N ILE A 261 6.80 9.99 -1.09
CA ILE A 261 7.87 11.00 -1.16
C ILE A 261 7.91 11.70 -2.53
N GLU A 262 7.64 10.97 -3.61
CA GLU A 262 7.62 11.52 -4.97
C GLU A 262 6.42 12.44 -5.25
N ASP A 263 5.35 12.35 -4.47
CA ASP A 263 4.12 13.14 -4.69
C ASP A 263 4.27 14.61 -4.32
N ILE A 264 5.37 15.00 -3.70
CA ILE A 264 5.68 16.43 -3.48
C ILE A 264 5.81 17.20 -4.79
N THR A 265 6.25 16.53 -5.85
CA THR A 265 6.42 17.15 -7.18
C THR A 265 5.09 17.69 -7.72
N PRO A 266 4.01 16.89 -7.89
CA PRO A 266 2.73 17.44 -8.33
C PRO A 266 2.11 18.41 -7.32
N CYS A 267 2.37 18.29 -6.00
CA CYS A 267 1.93 19.29 -5.05
C CYS A 267 2.56 20.67 -5.33
N ARG A 268 3.87 20.69 -5.61
CA ARG A 268 4.59 21.93 -5.96
C ARG A 268 4.13 22.50 -7.30
N TRP A 269 3.88 21.66 -8.32
CA TRP A 269 3.31 22.12 -9.59
C TRP A 269 1.97 22.80 -9.38
N LEU A 270 1.07 22.18 -8.61
CA LEU A 270 -0.24 22.78 -8.31
C LEU A 270 -0.09 24.09 -7.51
N LYS A 271 0.75 24.13 -6.46
CA LYS A 271 0.97 25.38 -5.71
C LYS A 271 1.50 26.48 -6.60
N SER A 272 2.39 26.21 -7.56
CA SER A 272 2.92 27.24 -8.47
C SER A 272 1.85 27.86 -9.38
N LEU A 273 0.77 27.13 -9.69
CA LEU A 273 -0.37 27.66 -10.44
C LEU A 273 -1.26 28.61 -9.59
N PHE A 274 -1.08 28.61 -8.28
CA PHE A 274 -1.79 29.42 -7.29
C PHE A 274 -0.79 30.19 -6.40
N ALA A 275 0.32 30.67 -6.98
CA ALA A 275 1.41 31.30 -6.22
C ALA A 275 0.92 32.44 -5.34
N ASP A 276 0.04 33.28 -5.87
CA ASP A 276 -0.49 34.48 -5.23
C ASP A 276 -1.78 34.26 -4.41
N ASP A 277 -2.31 33.04 -4.38
CA ASP A 277 -3.49 32.73 -3.57
C ASP A 277 -3.07 32.05 -2.25
N GLU A 278 -3.20 32.79 -1.16
CA GLU A 278 -2.84 32.33 0.19
C GLU A 278 -3.78 31.23 0.71
N ARG A 279 -4.94 31.05 0.09
CA ARG A 279 -5.89 29.99 0.43
C ARG A 279 -5.45 28.61 -0.06
N VAL A 280 -4.44 28.54 -0.94
CA VAL A 280 -3.81 27.29 -1.37
C VAL A 280 -2.50 27.09 -0.63
N ILE A 281 -2.51 26.20 0.34
CA ILE A 281 -1.43 26.00 1.30
C ILE A 281 -0.69 24.69 0.96
N LEU A 282 0.64 24.74 0.81
CA LEU A 282 1.47 23.56 0.60
C LEU A 282 2.11 23.13 1.92
N TRP A 283 1.84 21.88 2.33
CA TRP A 283 2.61 21.21 3.38
C TRP A 283 3.71 20.35 2.78
N GLU A 284 4.97 20.74 2.98
CA GLU A 284 6.13 20.00 2.48
C GLU A 284 6.59 18.85 3.39
N ASN A 285 5.94 18.68 4.53
CA ASN A 285 6.25 17.67 5.51
C ASN A 285 6.25 16.26 4.89
N ASP A 286 7.17 15.42 5.35
CA ASP A 286 7.17 13.98 5.07
C ASP A 286 6.60 13.26 6.29
N PHE A 287 5.29 13.23 6.40
CA PHE A 287 4.57 12.58 7.49
C PHE A 287 4.87 11.08 7.54
N SER A 288 4.93 10.50 8.73
CA SER A 288 4.77 9.05 8.90
C SER A 288 3.33 8.65 8.60
N CYS A 289 3.06 7.34 8.48
CA CYS A 289 1.69 6.88 8.25
C CYS A 289 0.74 7.24 9.40
N PHE A 290 1.23 7.34 10.63
CA PHE A 290 0.43 7.76 11.79
C PHE A 290 0.13 9.25 11.77
N GLU A 291 1.15 10.07 11.48
CA GLU A 291 0.95 11.52 11.31
C GLU A 291 0.01 11.81 10.13
N TYR A 292 0.10 11.01 9.05
CA TYR A 292 -0.80 11.13 7.92
C TYR A 292 -2.27 10.86 8.31
N ASP A 293 -2.52 9.88 9.19
CA ASP A 293 -3.85 9.63 9.75
C ASP A 293 -4.35 10.84 10.56
N GLU A 294 -3.50 11.45 11.39
CA GLU A 294 -3.85 12.67 12.15
C GLU A 294 -4.11 13.86 11.24
N VAL A 295 -3.34 14.00 10.17
CA VAL A 295 -3.55 15.01 9.13
C VAL A 295 -4.90 14.82 8.45
N CYS A 296 -5.23 13.59 8.01
CA CYS A 296 -6.50 13.31 7.34
C CYS A 296 -7.71 13.72 8.19
N ARG A 297 -7.68 13.47 9.51
CA ARG A 297 -8.80 13.76 10.42
C ARG A 297 -9.13 15.24 10.55
N GLN A 298 -8.25 16.14 10.10
CA GLN A 298 -8.44 17.58 10.20
C GLN A 298 -9.30 18.16 9.05
N PHE A 299 -9.58 17.38 8.00
CA PHE A 299 -10.29 17.84 6.82
C PHE A 299 -11.76 17.41 6.81
N GLU A 300 -12.60 18.20 6.18
CA GLU A 300 -14.00 17.84 5.92
C GLU A 300 -14.06 16.62 5.02
N PHE A 301 -13.34 16.67 3.91
CA PHE A 301 -13.13 15.60 2.95
C PHE A 301 -11.79 15.77 2.22
N LEU A 302 -11.39 14.78 1.47
CA LEU A 302 -10.14 14.80 0.71
C LEU A 302 -10.39 14.59 -0.79
N ILE A 303 -9.47 15.08 -1.62
CA ILE A 303 -9.39 14.76 -3.05
C ILE A 303 -8.09 13.98 -3.26
N VAL A 304 -8.19 12.69 -3.59
CA VAL A 304 -7.07 11.77 -3.45
C VAL A 304 -6.77 11.00 -4.72
N GLY A 305 -5.55 11.11 -5.21
CA GLY A 305 -5.02 10.34 -6.33
C GLY A 305 -4.28 9.05 -5.94
N ARG A 306 -3.95 8.84 -4.66
CA ARG A 306 -3.22 7.67 -4.17
C ARG A 306 -4.15 6.64 -3.54
N PHE A 307 -4.04 5.37 -3.97
CA PHE A 307 -4.84 4.28 -3.41
C PHE A 307 -4.78 4.21 -1.88
N HIS A 308 -3.60 4.13 -1.29
CA HIS A 308 -3.49 4.11 0.17
C HIS A 308 -3.81 5.47 0.83
N GLY A 309 -3.74 6.58 0.11
CA GLY A 309 -4.28 7.86 0.60
C GLY A 309 -5.79 7.77 0.84
N ILE A 310 -6.52 7.08 -0.06
CA ILE A 310 -7.95 6.79 0.08
C ILE A 310 -8.18 5.80 1.24
N VAL A 311 -7.36 4.74 1.35
CA VAL A 311 -7.43 3.78 2.46
C VAL A 311 -7.27 4.49 3.81
N HIS A 312 -6.31 5.41 3.92
CA HIS A 312 -6.11 6.23 5.13
C HIS A 312 -7.31 7.15 5.40
N ALA A 313 -7.87 7.80 4.37
CA ALA A 313 -9.08 8.61 4.53
C ALA A 313 -10.24 7.75 5.08
N TYR A 314 -10.54 6.64 4.42
CA TYR A 314 -11.66 5.79 4.79
C TYR A 314 -11.52 5.14 6.16
N ARG A 315 -10.32 4.68 6.55
CA ARG A 315 -10.10 4.13 7.90
C ARG A 315 -10.28 5.17 9.02
N ASN A 316 -10.19 6.45 8.67
CA ASN A 316 -10.45 7.58 9.57
C ASN A 316 -11.86 8.17 9.39
N ASN A 317 -12.74 7.52 8.63
CA ASN A 317 -14.11 7.95 8.30
C ASN A 317 -14.15 9.32 7.61
N ILE A 318 -13.12 9.66 6.84
CA ILE A 318 -13.07 10.89 6.05
C ILE A 318 -13.49 10.57 4.62
N PRO A 319 -14.59 11.14 4.11
CA PRO A 319 -15.00 10.96 2.73
C PRO A 319 -13.95 11.52 1.77
N CYS A 320 -13.85 10.94 0.58
CA CYS A 320 -12.94 11.49 -0.41
C CYS A 320 -13.43 11.31 -1.84
N LEU A 321 -13.08 12.28 -2.69
CA LEU A 321 -13.17 12.18 -4.13
C LEU A 321 -11.97 11.38 -4.63
N LEU A 322 -12.21 10.28 -5.34
CA LEU A 322 -11.17 9.38 -5.81
C LEU A 322 -10.76 9.75 -7.23
N MET A 323 -9.57 10.26 -7.40
CA MET A 323 -8.96 10.55 -8.70
C MET A 323 -8.11 9.36 -9.14
N GLY A 324 -8.80 8.29 -9.60
CA GLY A 324 -8.20 6.99 -9.92
C GLY A 324 -7.69 6.88 -11.35
N TRP A 325 -6.94 5.83 -11.65
CA TRP A 325 -6.44 5.48 -12.99
C TRP A 325 -6.35 3.95 -13.21
N ALA A 326 -6.93 3.15 -12.31
CA ALA A 326 -6.88 1.69 -12.35
C ALA A 326 -8.08 1.07 -11.63
N VAL A 327 -8.43 -0.16 -11.99
CA VAL A 327 -9.60 -0.92 -11.48
C VAL A 327 -9.68 -0.96 -9.95
N LYS A 328 -8.56 -1.09 -9.26
CA LYS A 328 -8.49 -1.12 -7.80
C LYS A 328 -9.17 0.06 -7.09
N TYR A 329 -9.19 1.23 -7.71
CA TYR A 329 -9.88 2.40 -7.14
C TYR A 329 -11.40 2.21 -7.18
N LYS A 330 -11.90 1.64 -8.29
CA LYS A 330 -13.33 1.35 -8.47
C LYS A 330 -13.80 0.30 -7.46
N GLU A 331 -13.06 -0.80 -7.31
CA GLU A 331 -13.42 -1.85 -6.36
C GLU A 331 -13.36 -1.36 -4.91
N LEU A 332 -12.38 -0.50 -4.55
CA LEU A 332 -12.33 0.12 -3.23
C LEU A 332 -13.53 1.04 -2.97
N ALA A 333 -13.91 1.86 -3.96
CA ALA A 333 -15.08 2.74 -3.86
C ALA A 333 -16.37 1.92 -3.71
N GLN A 334 -16.53 0.84 -4.47
CA GLN A 334 -17.67 -0.08 -4.36
C GLN A 334 -17.71 -0.77 -3.00
N LEU A 335 -16.56 -1.27 -2.51
CA LEU A 335 -16.45 -1.90 -1.20
C LEU A 335 -16.93 -0.97 -0.08
N MET A 336 -16.63 0.32 -0.20
CA MET A 336 -16.93 1.32 0.84
C MET A 336 -18.21 2.13 0.58
N TYR A 337 -19.02 1.74 -0.43
CA TYR A 337 -20.26 2.41 -0.84
C TYR A 337 -20.07 3.88 -1.20
N GLN A 338 -18.95 4.18 -1.90
CA GLN A 338 -18.56 5.53 -2.33
C GLN A 338 -18.38 5.61 -3.86
N SER A 339 -19.09 4.76 -4.62
CA SER A 339 -18.93 4.66 -6.08
C SER A 339 -19.27 5.93 -6.84
N GLN A 340 -20.11 6.81 -6.27
CA GLN A 340 -20.48 8.10 -6.85
C GLN A 340 -19.35 9.13 -6.84
N TYR A 341 -18.28 8.89 -6.07
CA TYR A 341 -17.17 9.82 -5.88
C TYR A 341 -15.88 9.40 -6.59
N ILE A 342 -15.94 8.43 -7.52
CA ILE A 342 -14.76 8.01 -8.29
C ILE A 342 -14.77 8.56 -9.70
N PHE A 343 -13.60 9.10 -10.12
CA PHE A 343 -13.34 9.61 -11.46
C PHE A 343 -12.07 8.99 -12.02
N ASP A 344 -12.13 8.55 -13.30
CA ASP A 344 -11.01 7.86 -13.95
C ASP A 344 -10.14 8.87 -14.73
N LEU A 345 -8.97 9.16 -14.22
CA LEU A 345 -7.99 10.03 -14.85
C LEU A 345 -7.42 9.48 -16.18
N ALA A 346 -7.63 8.19 -16.47
CA ALA A 346 -7.25 7.57 -17.74
C ALA A 346 -8.39 7.65 -18.80
N ALA A 347 -9.58 8.13 -18.43
CA ALA A 347 -10.67 8.31 -19.36
C ALA A 347 -10.31 9.28 -20.51
N PRO A 348 -10.82 9.08 -21.72
CA PRO A 348 -10.58 9.99 -22.83
C PRO A 348 -10.95 11.43 -22.55
N GLU A 349 -12.00 11.65 -21.80
CA GLU A 349 -12.52 12.95 -21.37
C GLU A 349 -12.98 12.86 -19.92
N LEU A 350 -12.66 13.87 -19.13
CA LEU A 350 -13.13 13.99 -17.75
C LEU A 350 -14.33 14.96 -17.72
N ASP A 351 -15.45 14.47 -17.22
CA ASP A 351 -16.61 15.31 -16.99
C ASP A 351 -16.42 16.17 -15.73
N MET A 352 -15.90 17.37 -15.93
CA MET A 352 -15.69 18.33 -14.83
C MET A 352 -16.99 18.76 -14.16
N ARG A 353 -18.12 18.78 -14.88
CA ARG A 353 -19.43 19.10 -14.28
C ARG A 353 -19.86 18.00 -13.30
N ALA A 354 -19.67 16.75 -13.68
CA ALA A 354 -19.93 15.61 -12.80
C ALA A 354 -19.02 15.66 -11.56
N ILE A 355 -17.74 16.02 -11.71
CA ILE A 355 -16.79 16.19 -10.59
C ILE A 355 -17.28 17.28 -9.63
N PHE A 356 -17.65 18.47 -10.13
CA PHE A 356 -18.14 19.58 -9.30
C PHE A 356 -19.47 19.23 -8.62
N SER A 357 -20.37 18.51 -9.32
CA SER A 357 -21.61 18.01 -8.72
C SER A 357 -21.33 17.02 -7.59
N ALA A 358 -20.36 16.12 -7.77
CA ALA A 358 -19.96 15.18 -6.73
C ALA A 358 -19.34 15.85 -5.51
N ILE A 359 -18.56 16.92 -5.70
CA ILE A 359 -18.01 17.71 -4.58
C ILE A 359 -19.15 18.36 -3.79
N ARG A 360 -20.11 19.01 -4.44
CA ARG A 360 -21.26 19.60 -3.76
C ARG A 360 -22.13 18.56 -3.07
N ASP A 361 -22.35 17.41 -3.70
CA ASP A 361 -23.08 16.30 -3.08
C ASP A 361 -22.36 15.81 -1.82
N MET A 362 -21.02 15.65 -1.88
CA MET A 362 -20.20 15.26 -0.73
C MET A 362 -20.31 16.25 0.43
N GLU A 363 -20.27 17.55 0.14
CA GLU A 363 -20.42 18.62 1.14
C GLU A 363 -21.81 18.60 1.79
N ASN A 364 -22.86 18.50 0.98
CA ASN A 364 -24.24 18.46 1.45
C ASN A 364 -24.55 17.20 2.28
N ASN A 365 -23.87 16.10 2.01
CA ASN A 365 -24.08 14.80 2.65
C ASN A 365 -22.89 14.34 3.52
N LEU A 366 -22.10 15.27 4.04
CA LEU A 366 -20.84 14.98 4.75
C LEU A 366 -21.05 13.99 5.91
N ASP A 367 -22.00 14.26 6.81
CA ASP A 367 -22.27 13.42 7.97
C ASP A 367 -22.83 12.05 7.58
N LEU A 368 -23.68 11.99 6.55
CA LEU A 368 -24.18 10.74 5.99
C LEU A 368 -23.02 9.89 5.43
N ASN A 369 -22.14 10.48 4.64
CA ASN A 369 -20.97 9.79 4.10
C ASN A 369 -20.04 9.29 5.21
N LYS A 370 -19.76 10.08 6.24
CA LYS A 370 -19.00 9.65 7.43
C LYS A 370 -19.65 8.47 8.15
N LYS A 371 -20.97 8.48 8.27
CA LYS A 371 -21.74 7.37 8.87
C LYS A 371 -21.62 6.10 8.04
N ILE A 372 -21.86 6.19 6.72
CA ILE A 372 -21.73 5.07 5.79
C ILE A 372 -20.32 4.46 5.87
N LEU A 373 -19.27 5.29 5.82
CA LEU A 373 -17.89 4.83 5.92
C LEU A 373 -17.62 4.10 7.23
N ARG A 374 -18.11 4.62 8.36
CA ARG A 374 -17.93 4.01 9.68
C ARG A 374 -18.58 2.63 9.76
N GLU A 375 -19.83 2.52 9.32
CA GLU A 375 -20.58 1.26 9.34
C GLU A 375 -19.94 0.23 8.42
N ARG A 376 -19.53 0.67 7.21
CA ARG A 376 -18.89 -0.21 6.25
C ARG A 376 -17.51 -0.67 6.68
N LEU A 377 -16.72 0.23 7.29
CA LEU A 377 -15.41 -0.11 7.85
C LEU A 377 -15.51 -1.19 8.93
N LEU A 378 -16.47 -1.08 9.84
CA LEU A 378 -16.71 -2.11 10.85
C LEU A 378 -17.01 -3.48 10.24
N GLN A 379 -17.85 -3.55 9.19
CA GLN A 379 -18.14 -4.80 8.49
C GLN A 379 -16.89 -5.39 7.81
N VAL A 380 -16.09 -4.53 7.16
CA VAL A 380 -14.83 -4.95 6.51
C VAL A 380 -13.84 -5.50 7.54
N GLN A 381 -13.73 -4.87 8.69
CA GLN A 381 -12.82 -5.30 9.78
C GLN A 381 -13.28 -6.60 10.45
N GLN A 382 -14.59 -6.80 10.64
CA GLN A 382 -15.14 -8.05 11.17
C GLN A 382 -14.92 -9.24 10.24
N GLY A 383 -14.91 -9.01 8.93
CA GLY A 383 -14.63 -10.03 7.90
C GLY A 383 -13.13 -10.33 7.69
N CYS A 384 -12.22 -9.72 8.46
CA CYS A 384 -10.78 -9.87 8.27
C CYS A 384 -10.28 -11.25 8.71
N THR A 385 -9.81 -12.05 7.76
CA THR A 385 -9.29 -13.42 8.00
C THR A 385 -7.87 -13.64 7.50
N CYS A 386 -7.24 -12.65 6.85
CA CYS A 386 -5.92 -12.84 6.24
C CYS A 386 -4.82 -13.20 7.25
N PHE A 387 -4.88 -12.67 8.46
CA PHE A 387 -3.93 -13.03 9.51
C PHE A 387 -4.20 -14.39 10.14
N SER A 388 -5.43 -14.94 10.07
CA SER A 388 -5.75 -16.28 10.58
C SER A 388 -4.90 -17.35 9.87
N SER A 389 -4.69 -17.23 8.55
CA SER A 389 -3.82 -18.15 7.82
C SER A 389 -2.34 -18.07 8.25
N ALA A 390 -1.85 -16.88 8.61
CA ALA A 390 -0.52 -16.73 9.18
C ALA A 390 -0.44 -17.35 10.58
N GLN A 391 -1.46 -17.13 11.39
CA GLN A 391 -1.58 -17.68 12.73
C GLN A 391 -1.61 -19.20 12.72
N GLU A 392 -2.40 -19.84 11.86
CA GLU A 392 -2.44 -21.31 11.71
C GLU A 392 -1.06 -21.92 11.43
N ILE A 393 -0.23 -21.27 10.62
CA ILE A 393 1.13 -21.73 10.34
C ILE A 393 2.02 -21.57 11.57
N LEU A 394 1.95 -20.40 12.23
CA LEU A 394 2.78 -20.09 13.38
C LEU A 394 2.41 -20.95 14.59
N ASP A 395 1.13 -21.26 14.78
CA ASP A 395 0.65 -22.17 15.84
C ASP A 395 1.16 -23.59 15.63
N LYS A 396 1.16 -24.09 14.38
CA LYS A 396 1.76 -25.40 14.05
C LYS A 396 3.26 -25.45 14.35
N VAL A 397 3.97 -24.35 14.14
CA VAL A 397 5.40 -24.22 14.48
C VAL A 397 5.58 -24.17 16.00
N ALA A 398 4.76 -23.41 16.72
CA ALA A 398 4.80 -23.34 18.18
C ALA A 398 4.53 -24.70 18.82
N GLY A 399 3.49 -25.40 18.36
CA GLY A 399 3.15 -26.74 18.87
C GLY A 399 4.18 -27.84 18.57
N ARG A 400 5.07 -27.65 17.58
CA ARG A 400 6.20 -28.58 17.33
C ARG A 400 7.39 -28.31 18.23
N ARG A 401 7.45 -27.16 18.89
CA ARG A 401 8.56 -26.74 19.78
C ARG A 401 8.22 -26.87 21.27
N ALA A 402 6.95 -27.08 21.58
CA ALA A 402 6.45 -27.42 22.91
C ALA A 402 6.52 -28.94 23.14
#